data_b214568e353a942c45d2c8cb01b2a21a
#
_entry.id   b214568e353a942c45d2c8cb01b2a21a
#
_cell.length_a   1.000
_cell.length_b   1.000
_cell.length_c   1.000
_cell.angle_alpha   90.00
_cell.angle_beta   90.00
_cell.angle_gamma   90.00
#
_symmetry.space_group_name_H-M   'P 1'
#
loop_
_entity.id
_entity.type
_entity.pdbx_description
1 polymer ?
#
loop_
_entity_poly.entity_id
_entity_poly.type
_entity_poly.pdbx_seq_one_letter_code
_entity_poly.pdbx_strand_id
1 'polypeptide(L)'
;MSELLEKARSYEAKKIAATDKESKPLFHISAPAGWINDPNGFSVYNGKIHLFYQYYPYLREWGPMHWGHSTTSDMIKWEQLPCALAPDEEYDKKGCFSGSAIEADGKHVLVYTGVTRIKLPDGSEQERQNQCIAFGDGLNYVKHENNPVVTGDMLPENCSRIDFRDPKIWKEDDTYYLIVGSKDLNNVGQVVLCSSKNLTDWQFETILAANSTGKIGTMWECPDFFGLEDKHVLICSPQSMKADKYEFHNGHNSVYFLGDYDKENHVFIKEEPHTLDYGMDFYAPQTTLLPDGRRVMIAWMKSWDACVVPDSQDWQGMMTLPRELEIKDGRIWQKPVKEIENYRANKCHYTDKKIDCYTTFDGIKGRTLDMTVELSGEEYNNFTVEMACDDEYGTVFTYNRVAGVLEIDRTCCGVTKDVVCVRKIKIVDTDRKLKLRFIMDRQSIELFINDGQQVATTAICTPLQADGICFNCDGSAVVDIEKYDIIL
;
A
#
# COMPACT_ATOMS: atom_id res chain seq x y z
N MET A 1 28.90 -9.97 4.44
CA MET A 1 27.51 -10.35 4.77
C MET A 1 27.51 -10.81 6.20
N SER A 2 26.57 -10.34 7.01
CA SER A 2 26.47 -10.77 8.41
C SER A 2 25.85 -12.16 8.54
N GLU A 3 26.08 -12.83 9.69
CA GLU A 3 25.49 -14.15 9.98
C GLU A 3 23.95 -14.10 9.98
N LEU A 4 23.34 -13.00 10.45
CA LEU A 4 21.88 -12.84 10.47
C LEU A 4 21.30 -12.72 9.07
N LEU A 5 21.93 -11.95 8.17
CA LEU A 5 21.50 -11.83 6.79
C LEU A 5 21.66 -13.16 6.03
N GLU A 6 22.77 -13.87 6.23
CA GLU A 6 23.00 -15.20 5.64
C GLU A 6 21.96 -16.21 6.11
N LYS A 7 21.64 -16.20 7.41
CA LYS A 7 20.59 -17.04 8.00
C LYS A 7 19.23 -16.75 7.38
N ALA A 8 18.86 -15.47 7.23
CA ALA A 8 17.59 -15.06 6.62
C ALA A 8 17.50 -15.57 5.17
N ARG A 9 18.53 -15.31 4.35
CA ARG A 9 18.61 -15.77 2.95
C ARG A 9 18.53 -17.28 2.82
N SER A 10 19.22 -18.01 3.69
CA SER A 10 19.20 -19.48 3.68
C SER A 10 17.83 -20.04 4.10
N TYR A 11 17.17 -19.40 5.06
CA TYR A 11 15.85 -19.81 5.53
C TYR A 11 14.78 -19.56 4.46
N GLU A 12 14.73 -18.34 3.90
CA GLU A 12 13.75 -17.99 2.87
C GLU A 12 13.89 -18.88 1.62
N ALA A 13 15.11 -19.15 1.16
CA ALA A 13 15.35 -20.03 0.01
C ALA A 13 14.76 -21.44 0.22
N LYS A 14 14.91 -22.00 1.41
CA LYS A 14 14.31 -23.30 1.77
C LYS A 14 12.79 -23.24 1.80
N LYS A 15 12.22 -22.17 2.35
CA LYS A 15 10.77 -21.99 2.43
C LYS A 15 10.14 -21.78 1.07
N ILE A 16 10.72 -20.93 0.23
CA ILE A 16 10.26 -20.69 -1.14
C ILE A 16 10.24 -21.99 -1.95
N ALA A 17 11.29 -22.82 -1.83
CA ALA A 17 11.38 -24.11 -2.53
C ALA A 17 10.30 -25.11 -2.07
N ALA A 18 9.80 -24.99 -0.84
CA ALA A 18 8.79 -25.88 -0.25
C ALA A 18 7.35 -25.34 -0.38
N THR A 19 7.16 -24.07 -0.76
CA THR A 19 5.85 -23.44 -0.81
C THR A 19 5.09 -23.86 -2.07
N ASP A 20 3.83 -24.25 -1.89
CA ASP A 20 2.91 -24.46 -3.00
C ASP A 20 2.62 -23.12 -3.70
N LYS A 21 2.94 -23.03 -4.98
CA LYS A 21 2.74 -21.83 -5.79
C LYS A 21 1.25 -21.49 -5.98
N GLU A 22 0.34 -22.47 -5.91
CA GLU A 22 -1.09 -22.23 -6.01
C GLU A 22 -1.66 -21.54 -4.77
N SER A 23 -0.98 -21.65 -3.62
CA SER A 23 -1.34 -20.93 -2.40
C SER A 23 -0.97 -19.45 -2.41
N LYS A 24 -0.22 -18.99 -3.44
CA LYS A 24 0.21 -17.60 -3.60
C LYS A 24 -0.67 -16.84 -4.58
N PRO A 25 -0.78 -15.51 -4.47
CA PRO A 25 -1.31 -14.67 -5.55
C PRO A 25 -0.59 -14.94 -6.86
N LEU A 26 -1.28 -14.73 -7.98
CA LEU A 26 -0.70 -14.94 -9.31
C LEU A 26 0.22 -13.77 -9.71
N PHE A 27 -0.24 -12.54 -9.50
CA PHE A 27 0.44 -11.32 -9.96
C PHE A 27 0.65 -10.26 -8.87
N HIS A 28 0.16 -10.46 -7.64
CA HIS A 28 0.50 -9.61 -6.50
C HIS A 28 1.73 -10.14 -5.78
N ILE A 29 2.59 -9.24 -5.32
CA ILE A 29 3.67 -9.62 -4.42
C ILE A 29 3.07 -10.10 -3.11
N SER A 30 3.55 -11.23 -2.62
CA SER A 30 3.21 -11.77 -1.31
C SER A 30 4.48 -12.14 -0.55
N ALA A 31 4.37 -12.30 0.77
CA ALA A 31 5.50 -12.75 1.58
C ALA A 31 6.14 -13.99 0.98
N PRO A 32 7.43 -13.99 0.64
CA PRO A 32 8.09 -15.22 0.16
C PRO A 32 8.06 -16.33 1.21
N ALA A 33 8.20 -15.94 2.48
CA ALA A 33 8.00 -16.76 3.67
C ALA A 33 7.60 -15.85 4.83
N GLY A 34 7.01 -16.34 5.89
CA GLY A 34 6.72 -15.58 7.10
C GLY A 34 5.80 -14.38 6.87
N TRP A 35 6.26 -13.17 7.20
CA TRP A 35 5.48 -11.95 7.24
C TRP A 35 6.06 -10.84 6.33
N ILE A 36 5.18 -10.10 5.64
CA ILE A 36 5.49 -8.78 5.08
C ILE A 36 4.41 -7.76 5.45
N ASN A 37 4.84 -6.49 5.58
CA ASN A 37 3.95 -5.33 5.65
C ASN A 37 4.47 -4.23 4.70
N ASP A 38 4.70 -3.02 5.12
CA ASP A 38 4.94 -1.83 4.31
C ASP A 38 5.86 -2.05 3.09
N PRO A 39 5.50 -1.57 1.90
CA PRO A 39 6.43 -1.43 0.79
C PRO A 39 7.54 -0.43 1.15
N ASN A 40 8.76 -0.76 0.78
CA ASN A 40 9.95 0.05 1.03
C ASN A 40 10.75 0.21 -0.25
N GLY A 41 11.54 1.27 -0.33
CA GLY A 41 12.53 1.43 -1.38
C GLY A 41 11.98 1.25 -2.81
N PHE A 42 10.70 1.58 -3.03
CA PHE A 42 10.09 1.51 -4.36
C PHE A 42 10.77 2.51 -5.30
N SER A 43 11.56 2.00 -6.23
CA SER A 43 12.53 2.81 -7.00
C SER A 43 12.89 2.18 -8.33
N VAL A 44 13.48 2.98 -9.21
CA VAL A 44 14.09 2.49 -10.46
C VAL A 44 15.61 2.50 -10.29
N TYR A 45 16.27 1.39 -10.57
CA TYR A 45 17.71 1.29 -10.57
C TYR A 45 18.19 0.30 -11.65
N ASN A 46 19.23 0.68 -12.41
CA ASN A 46 19.78 -0.11 -13.51
C ASN A 46 18.70 -0.63 -14.51
N GLY A 47 17.69 0.21 -14.80
CA GLY A 47 16.62 -0.10 -15.76
C GLY A 47 15.59 -1.11 -15.26
N LYS A 48 15.64 -1.53 -14.01
CA LYS A 48 14.63 -2.37 -13.36
C LYS A 48 13.89 -1.57 -12.27
N ILE A 49 12.67 -1.97 -12.01
CA ILE A 49 11.87 -1.46 -10.90
C ILE A 49 12.12 -2.39 -9.72
N HIS A 50 12.54 -1.82 -8.61
CA HIS A 50 12.83 -2.52 -7.36
C HIS A 50 11.76 -2.18 -6.34
N LEU A 51 11.32 -3.19 -5.59
CA LEU A 51 10.49 -3.06 -4.41
C LEU A 51 11.11 -3.85 -3.27
N PHE A 52 11.35 -3.16 -2.18
CA PHE A 52 11.63 -3.78 -0.90
C PHE A 52 10.37 -3.78 -0.05
N TYR A 53 10.39 -4.49 1.04
CA TYR A 53 9.26 -4.50 1.98
C TYR A 53 9.74 -4.92 3.36
N GLN A 54 9.02 -4.47 4.38
CA GLN A 54 9.17 -4.96 5.73
C GLN A 54 8.99 -6.48 5.74
N TYR A 55 9.94 -7.21 6.32
CA TYR A 55 10.02 -8.64 6.19
C TYR A 55 10.47 -9.34 7.47
N TYR A 56 9.70 -10.33 7.92
CA TYR A 56 10.13 -11.25 8.95
C TYR A 56 10.06 -12.69 8.43
N PRO A 57 11.17 -13.30 8.04
CA PRO A 57 11.17 -14.58 7.30
C PRO A 57 10.72 -15.79 8.11
N TYR A 58 10.80 -15.72 9.44
CA TYR A 58 10.75 -16.92 10.29
C TYR A 58 9.34 -17.31 10.74
N LEU A 59 8.43 -16.32 10.93
CA LEU A 59 7.06 -16.52 11.39
C LEU A 59 6.09 -15.67 10.58
N ARG A 60 4.84 -16.09 10.50
CA ARG A 60 3.75 -15.32 9.88
C ARG A 60 3.22 -14.18 10.76
N GLU A 61 4.04 -13.71 11.68
CA GLU A 61 3.74 -12.64 12.62
C GLU A 61 4.83 -11.57 12.51
N TRP A 62 4.48 -10.35 12.90
CA TRP A 62 5.43 -9.27 12.98
C TRP A 62 6.56 -9.60 13.98
N GLY A 63 7.80 -9.30 13.65
CA GLY A 63 8.98 -9.58 14.46
C GLY A 63 10.11 -8.60 14.19
N PRO A 64 11.36 -8.88 14.57
CA PRO A 64 12.49 -8.03 14.19
C PRO A 64 12.63 -7.93 12.67
N MET A 65 12.21 -6.78 12.13
CA MET A 65 12.08 -6.57 10.69
C MET A 65 13.42 -6.61 9.97
N HIS A 66 13.39 -7.30 8.86
CA HIS A 66 14.37 -7.32 7.78
C HIS A 66 13.79 -6.54 6.60
N TRP A 67 14.53 -6.38 5.53
CA TRP A 67 14.00 -5.95 4.23
C TRP A 67 14.04 -7.11 3.25
N GLY A 68 12.87 -7.58 2.81
CA GLY A 68 12.73 -8.44 1.65
C GLY A 68 12.89 -7.62 0.37
N HIS A 69 13.06 -8.29 -0.78
CA HIS A 69 13.39 -7.63 -2.02
C HIS A 69 12.77 -8.36 -3.22
N SER A 70 12.16 -7.61 -4.11
CA SER A 70 11.68 -8.09 -5.42
C SER A 70 11.98 -7.07 -6.51
N THR A 71 12.07 -7.53 -7.75
CA THR A 71 12.30 -6.67 -8.91
C THR A 71 11.40 -7.07 -10.08
N THR A 72 11.13 -6.12 -10.97
CA THR A 72 10.32 -6.34 -12.16
C THR A 72 10.72 -5.41 -13.30
N SER A 73 10.31 -5.77 -14.52
CA SER A 73 10.40 -4.91 -15.69
C SER A 73 9.04 -4.39 -16.16
N ASP A 74 7.93 -4.94 -15.65
CA ASP A 74 6.57 -4.66 -16.11
C ASP A 74 5.54 -4.48 -14.96
N MET A 75 5.98 -4.52 -13.71
CA MET A 75 5.14 -4.35 -12.51
C MET A 75 4.05 -5.43 -12.31
N ILE A 76 4.04 -6.46 -13.14
CA ILE A 76 3.11 -7.60 -13.07
C ILE A 76 3.85 -8.90 -12.74
N LYS A 77 4.93 -9.17 -13.45
CA LYS A 77 5.81 -10.31 -13.15
C LYS A 77 6.94 -9.88 -12.24
N TRP A 78 6.90 -10.33 -11.00
CA TRP A 78 7.90 -10.00 -10.00
C TRP A 78 8.89 -11.16 -9.79
N GLU A 79 10.16 -10.83 -9.84
CA GLU A 79 11.26 -11.73 -9.50
C GLU A 79 11.65 -11.51 -8.03
N GLN A 80 11.52 -12.56 -7.23
CA GLN A 80 11.98 -12.54 -5.84
C GLN A 80 13.51 -12.54 -5.79
N LEU A 81 14.07 -11.56 -5.10
CA LEU A 81 15.51 -11.47 -4.81
C LEU A 81 15.79 -11.85 -3.35
N PRO A 82 17.04 -12.17 -3.00
CA PRO A 82 17.40 -12.47 -1.62
C PRO A 82 17.18 -11.28 -0.69
N CYS A 83 16.84 -11.56 0.57
CA CYS A 83 16.71 -10.56 1.64
C CYS A 83 17.86 -9.53 1.59
N ALA A 84 17.52 -8.25 1.60
CA ALA A 84 18.47 -7.15 1.38
C ALA A 84 19.14 -6.69 2.68
N LEU A 85 18.37 -6.54 3.78
CA LEU A 85 18.85 -6.08 5.08
C LEU A 85 18.37 -7.00 6.20
N ALA A 86 19.22 -7.20 7.20
CA ALA A 86 18.88 -7.84 8.47
C ALA A 86 19.20 -6.90 9.63
N PRO A 87 18.55 -7.03 10.81
CA PRO A 87 18.80 -6.20 11.98
C PRO A 87 20.07 -6.68 12.73
N ASP A 88 21.23 -6.46 12.14
CA ASP A 88 22.52 -7.03 12.50
C ASP A 88 23.51 -6.03 13.12
N GLU A 89 23.08 -4.78 13.33
CA GLU A 89 23.88 -3.73 13.95
C GLU A 89 23.25 -3.23 15.26
N GLU A 90 24.05 -2.64 16.15
CA GLU A 90 23.55 -2.16 17.44
C GLU A 90 22.45 -1.08 17.29
N TYR A 91 22.51 -0.27 16.25
CA TYR A 91 21.53 0.80 15.99
C TYR A 91 20.23 0.29 15.35
N ASP A 92 20.17 -0.95 14.88
CA ASP A 92 18.97 -1.54 14.26
C ASP A 92 18.60 -2.94 14.80
N LYS A 93 19.20 -3.39 15.87
CA LYS A 93 19.00 -4.74 16.44
C LYS A 93 17.56 -5.10 16.82
N LYS A 94 16.66 -4.12 16.87
CA LYS A 94 15.23 -4.32 17.10
C LYS A 94 14.42 -4.35 15.79
N GLY A 95 15.03 -3.95 14.68
CA GLY A 95 14.44 -4.01 13.34
C GLY A 95 15.03 -2.98 12.39
N CYS A 96 15.12 -3.35 11.12
CA CYS A 96 15.24 -2.43 10.00
C CYS A 96 13.81 -2.05 9.59
N PHE A 97 13.30 -0.91 10.12
CA PHE A 97 11.94 -0.45 9.82
C PHE A 97 11.87 0.22 8.46
N SER A 98 10.67 0.71 8.11
CA SER A 98 10.35 1.22 6.79
C SER A 98 11.25 2.36 6.34
N GLY A 99 11.28 2.56 5.04
CA GLY A 99 12.08 3.59 4.38
C GLY A 99 12.00 3.51 2.86
N SER A 100 12.90 4.21 2.19
CA SER A 100 12.88 4.40 0.74
C SER A 100 14.23 4.14 0.09
N ALA A 101 14.32 4.31 -1.23
CA ALA A 101 15.56 4.15 -1.97
C ALA A 101 15.70 5.23 -3.06
N ILE A 102 16.94 5.48 -3.45
CA ILE A 102 17.30 6.38 -4.54
C ILE A 102 18.55 5.87 -5.27
N GLU A 103 18.68 6.20 -6.55
CA GLU A 103 19.96 6.08 -7.24
C GLU A 103 20.81 7.34 -6.97
N ALA A 104 22.03 7.14 -6.50
CA ALA A 104 22.98 8.20 -6.28
C ALA A 104 24.40 7.72 -6.62
N ASP A 105 25.08 8.47 -7.47
CA ASP A 105 26.47 8.20 -7.92
C ASP A 105 26.67 6.78 -8.43
N GLY A 106 25.69 6.26 -9.18
CA GLY A 106 25.69 4.91 -9.75
C GLY A 106 25.49 3.78 -8.74
N LYS A 107 25.11 4.11 -7.50
CA LYS A 107 24.75 3.14 -6.45
C LYS A 107 23.26 3.19 -6.15
N HIS A 108 22.70 2.05 -5.78
CA HIS A 108 21.38 1.99 -5.19
C HIS A 108 21.50 2.24 -3.69
N VAL A 109 20.92 3.35 -3.22
CA VAL A 109 21.02 3.79 -1.82
C VAL A 109 19.69 3.53 -1.13
N LEU A 110 19.72 2.73 -0.09
CA LEU A 110 18.57 2.48 0.80
C LEU A 110 18.66 3.42 2.00
N VAL A 111 17.55 4.07 2.33
CA VAL A 111 17.41 4.89 3.53
C VAL A 111 16.29 4.29 4.38
N TYR A 112 16.59 3.86 5.59
CA TYR A 112 15.68 3.10 6.43
C TYR A 112 15.74 3.54 7.89
N THR A 113 14.75 3.16 8.68
CA THR A 113 14.75 3.41 10.11
C THR A 113 15.38 2.26 10.86
N GLY A 114 16.52 2.51 11.50
CA GLY A 114 17.12 1.60 12.46
C GLY A 114 16.48 1.75 13.85
N VAL A 115 16.00 0.64 14.41
CA VAL A 115 15.36 0.64 15.75
C VAL A 115 16.24 -0.05 16.78
N THR A 116 16.49 0.66 17.88
CA THR A 116 17.29 0.16 19.00
C THR A 116 16.69 0.59 20.34
N ARG A 117 17.29 0.18 21.44
CA ARG A 117 17.00 0.68 22.79
C ARG A 117 18.26 1.20 23.44
N ILE A 118 18.15 2.36 24.06
CA ILE A 118 19.22 2.98 24.83
C ILE A 118 18.86 2.93 26.31
N LYS A 119 19.89 2.83 27.18
CA LYS A 119 19.71 2.98 28.61
C LYS A 119 19.75 4.46 28.99
N LEU A 120 18.75 4.89 29.73
CA LEU A 120 18.69 6.24 30.29
C LEU A 120 19.46 6.32 31.60
N PRO A 121 19.81 7.56 32.09
CA PRO A 121 20.53 7.75 33.34
C PRO A 121 19.84 7.16 34.59
N ASP A 122 18.51 7.02 34.57
CA ASP A 122 17.72 6.40 35.62
C ASP A 122 17.70 4.85 35.58
N GLY A 123 18.39 4.27 34.61
CA GLY A 123 18.46 2.82 34.39
C GLY A 123 17.30 2.23 33.54
N SER A 124 16.30 3.02 33.20
CA SER A 124 15.23 2.57 32.28
C SER A 124 15.75 2.44 30.84
N GLU A 125 15.02 1.68 30.00
CA GLU A 125 15.31 1.58 28.57
C GLU A 125 14.30 2.40 27.77
N GLN A 126 14.80 3.11 26.77
CA GLN A 126 13.96 3.86 25.85
C GLN A 126 14.27 3.45 24.40
N GLU A 127 13.22 3.24 23.61
CA GLU A 127 13.35 3.00 22.18
C GLU A 127 13.87 4.26 21.46
N ARG A 128 14.67 4.02 20.44
CA ARG A 128 15.16 5.03 19.49
C ARG A 128 14.92 4.55 18.08
N GLN A 129 14.37 5.44 17.28
CA GLN A 129 14.14 5.29 15.86
C GLN A 129 14.96 6.37 15.15
N ASN A 130 15.98 5.95 14.43
CA ASN A 130 16.91 6.85 13.74
C ASN A 130 17.07 6.42 12.29
N GLN A 131 17.39 7.35 11.38
CA GLN A 131 17.51 7.03 9.98
C GLN A 131 18.93 6.58 9.66
N CYS A 132 19.00 5.49 8.92
CA CYS A 132 20.22 4.80 8.51
C CYS A 132 20.28 4.69 6.99
N ILE A 133 21.48 4.54 6.45
CA ILE A 133 21.67 4.32 5.01
C ILE A 133 22.49 3.05 4.74
N ALA A 134 22.21 2.45 3.57
CA ALA A 134 22.99 1.34 3.03
C ALA A 134 23.20 1.56 1.53
N PHE A 135 24.39 1.24 1.04
CA PHE A 135 24.77 1.37 -0.37
C PHE A 135 24.85 0.00 -1.02
N GLY A 136 24.34 -0.13 -2.24
CA GLY A 136 24.33 -1.40 -2.94
C GLY A 136 24.39 -1.33 -4.45
N ASP A 137 24.35 -2.50 -5.05
CA ASP A 137 24.43 -2.75 -6.49
C ASP A 137 23.09 -3.21 -7.11
N GLY A 138 22.01 -3.14 -6.33
CA GLY A 138 20.70 -3.68 -6.70
C GLY A 138 20.45 -5.11 -6.21
N LEU A 139 21.43 -5.77 -5.60
CA LEU A 139 21.31 -7.11 -5.04
C LEU A 139 21.90 -7.21 -3.62
N ASN A 140 23.09 -6.66 -3.42
CA ASN A 140 23.79 -6.69 -2.14
C ASN A 140 23.97 -5.27 -1.62
N TYR A 141 23.78 -5.11 -0.31
CA TYR A 141 23.82 -3.81 0.36
C TYR A 141 24.78 -3.84 1.54
N VAL A 142 25.52 -2.75 1.72
CA VAL A 142 26.45 -2.56 2.83
C VAL A 142 25.98 -1.33 3.62
N LYS A 143 25.69 -1.50 4.88
CA LYS A 143 25.32 -0.43 5.80
C LYS A 143 26.49 0.52 5.99
N HIS A 144 26.20 1.84 6.07
CA HIS A 144 27.22 2.86 6.25
C HIS A 144 27.83 2.78 7.65
N GLU A 145 29.15 2.95 7.73
CA GLU A 145 29.89 2.80 8.98
C GLU A 145 29.52 3.80 10.07
N ASN A 146 29.07 5.00 9.66
CA ASN A 146 28.67 6.07 10.58
C ASN A 146 27.13 6.15 10.80
N ASN A 147 26.40 5.06 10.56
CA ASN A 147 24.98 5.00 10.94
C ASN A 147 24.79 5.11 12.46
N PRO A 148 23.67 5.72 12.90
CA PRO A 148 22.62 6.39 12.13
C PRO A 148 23.06 7.78 11.64
N VAL A 149 22.62 8.18 10.43
CA VAL A 149 22.98 9.48 9.82
C VAL A 149 21.98 10.60 10.15
N VAL A 150 20.74 10.26 10.55
CA VAL A 150 19.73 11.24 11.05
C VAL A 150 19.19 10.73 12.37
N THR A 151 19.32 11.53 13.42
CA THR A 151 18.86 11.15 14.75
C THR A 151 17.80 12.10 15.30
N GLY A 152 16.97 11.63 16.22
CA GLY A 152 15.99 12.46 16.90
C GLY A 152 16.59 13.66 17.66
N ASP A 153 17.91 13.67 17.92
CA ASP A 153 18.58 14.78 18.62
C ASP A 153 18.70 16.04 17.75
N MET A 154 18.52 15.92 16.43
CA MET A 154 18.47 17.05 15.50
C MET A 154 17.13 17.79 15.53
N LEU A 155 16.10 17.18 16.12
CA LEU A 155 14.74 17.72 16.12
C LEU A 155 14.53 18.78 17.21
N PRO A 156 13.59 19.72 17.01
CA PRO A 156 13.13 20.63 18.05
C PRO A 156 12.72 19.89 19.35
N GLU A 157 12.85 20.57 20.50
CA GLU A 157 12.60 19.97 21.81
C GLU A 157 11.18 19.40 21.99
N ASN A 158 10.20 19.98 21.31
CA ASN A 158 8.80 19.53 21.37
C ASN A 158 8.51 18.29 20.51
N CYS A 159 9.46 17.77 19.73
CA CYS A 159 9.27 16.57 18.92
C CYS A 159 9.57 15.29 19.71
N SER A 160 8.85 14.21 19.40
CA SER A 160 9.13 12.88 19.95
C SER A 160 10.52 12.40 19.52
N ARG A 161 11.29 11.86 20.49
CA ARG A 161 12.58 11.20 20.22
C ARG A 161 12.43 9.70 19.97
N ILE A 162 11.21 9.17 20.10
CA ILE A 162 10.87 7.76 19.94
C ILE A 162 10.21 7.54 18.60
N ASP A 163 9.20 8.35 18.28
CA ASP A 163 8.41 8.24 17.06
C ASP A 163 9.02 9.14 15.98
N PHE A 164 9.99 8.59 15.24
CA PHE A 164 10.73 9.28 14.17
C PHE A 164 11.19 8.26 13.15
N ARG A 165 10.34 7.92 12.17
CA ARG A 165 10.52 6.78 11.26
C ARG A 165 9.98 6.99 9.85
N ASP A 166 10.27 6.03 8.98
CA ASP A 166 9.76 5.87 7.63
C ASP A 166 10.26 6.98 6.69
N PRO A 167 11.59 7.09 6.50
CA PRO A 167 12.18 8.14 5.68
C PRO A 167 11.86 7.96 4.19
N LYS A 168 11.42 9.06 3.54
CA LYS A 168 11.31 9.15 2.08
C LYS A 168 12.30 10.13 1.54
N ILE A 169 13.21 9.65 0.68
CA ILE A 169 14.28 10.44 0.08
C ILE A 169 13.96 10.83 -1.37
N TRP A 170 14.37 12.03 -1.76
CA TRP A 170 14.47 12.43 -3.15
C TRP A 170 15.69 13.37 -3.34
N LYS A 171 16.05 13.60 -4.58
CA LYS A 171 17.08 14.56 -4.95
C LYS A 171 16.47 15.66 -5.81
N GLU A 172 16.84 16.88 -5.53
CA GLU A 172 16.50 18.03 -6.35
C GLU A 172 17.77 18.90 -6.50
N ASP A 173 18.13 19.16 -7.74
CA ASP A 173 19.43 19.77 -8.08
C ASP A 173 20.60 19.02 -7.41
N ASP A 174 21.41 19.71 -6.61
CA ASP A 174 22.56 19.16 -5.89
C ASP A 174 22.23 18.84 -4.42
N THR A 175 20.95 18.77 -4.05
CA THR A 175 20.52 18.56 -2.67
C THR A 175 19.66 17.31 -2.55
N TYR A 176 19.98 16.48 -1.58
CA TYR A 176 19.12 15.39 -1.14
C TYR A 176 18.19 15.91 -0.05
N TYR A 177 16.93 15.59 -0.18
CA TYR A 177 15.89 15.88 0.79
C TYR A 177 15.33 14.59 1.38
N LEU A 178 14.95 14.65 2.64
CA LEU A 178 14.39 13.52 3.38
C LEU A 178 13.21 13.99 4.20
N ILE A 179 12.02 13.44 3.95
CA ILE A 179 10.93 13.58 4.91
C ILE A 179 10.85 12.35 5.78
N VAL A 180 10.48 12.56 7.05
CA VAL A 180 10.37 11.50 8.05
C VAL A 180 9.09 11.67 8.84
N GLY A 181 8.36 10.58 9.06
CA GLY A 181 7.18 10.55 9.90
C GLY A 181 7.52 10.80 11.37
N SER A 182 6.71 11.60 12.05
CA SER A 182 6.94 11.99 13.45
C SER A 182 5.63 12.37 14.14
N LYS A 183 5.74 12.67 15.41
CA LYS A 183 4.73 13.38 16.20
C LYS A 183 5.40 14.29 17.21
N ASP A 184 4.66 15.27 17.72
CA ASP A 184 5.11 16.07 18.85
C ASP A 184 4.83 15.38 20.20
N LEU A 185 5.26 16.01 21.30
CA LEU A 185 5.05 15.49 22.65
C LEU A 185 3.57 15.53 23.11
N ASN A 186 2.69 16.20 22.36
CA ASN A 186 1.24 16.24 22.58
C ASN A 186 0.51 15.22 21.69
N ASN A 187 1.23 14.30 21.04
CA ASN A 187 0.69 13.32 20.06
C ASN A 187 0.06 13.96 18.81
N VAL A 188 0.55 15.11 18.38
CA VAL A 188 0.19 15.71 17.09
C VAL A 188 1.07 15.10 16.01
N GLY A 189 0.47 14.36 15.08
CA GLY A 189 1.17 13.77 13.93
C GLY A 189 1.77 14.86 13.04
N GLN A 190 2.98 14.65 12.56
CA GLN A 190 3.72 15.61 11.73
C GLN A 190 4.71 14.92 10.81
N VAL A 191 5.19 15.66 9.83
CA VAL A 191 6.26 15.24 8.90
C VAL A 191 7.41 16.23 9.01
N VAL A 192 8.59 15.70 9.27
CA VAL A 192 9.85 16.45 9.37
C VAL A 192 10.52 16.48 8.01
N LEU A 193 11.11 17.61 7.63
CA LEU A 193 11.99 17.77 6.46
C LEU A 193 13.43 17.96 6.90
N CYS A 194 14.32 17.18 6.31
CA CYS A 194 15.77 17.31 6.43
C CYS A 194 16.42 17.45 5.03
N SER A 195 17.62 18.01 4.98
CA SER A 195 18.41 18.10 3.74
C SER A 195 19.86 17.67 3.94
N SER A 196 20.52 17.28 2.84
CA SER A 196 21.94 16.92 2.79
C SER A 196 22.53 17.17 1.42
N LYS A 197 23.85 17.45 1.37
CA LYS A 197 24.60 17.53 0.11
C LYS A 197 25.33 16.24 -0.26
N ASN A 198 25.43 15.28 0.67
CA ASN A 198 26.29 14.09 0.51
C ASN A 198 25.71 12.79 1.07
N LEU A 199 24.43 12.77 1.49
CA LEU A 199 23.71 11.62 2.07
C LEU A 199 24.13 11.25 3.51
N THR A 200 25.21 11.80 4.04
CA THR A 200 25.74 11.46 5.37
C THR A 200 25.60 12.59 6.37
N ASP A 201 25.75 13.83 5.92
CA ASP A 201 25.67 15.02 6.76
C ASP A 201 24.31 15.69 6.54
N TRP A 202 23.38 15.44 7.45
CA TRP A 202 22.00 15.91 7.37
C TRP A 202 21.76 17.08 8.32
N GLN A 203 20.89 17.99 7.92
CA GLN A 203 20.39 19.08 8.77
C GLN A 203 18.85 19.08 8.78
N PHE A 204 18.29 19.44 9.93
CA PHE A 204 16.86 19.71 10.07
C PHE A 204 16.53 21.03 9.36
N GLU A 205 15.50 21.02 8.52
CA GLU A 205 14.99 22.21 7.85
C GLU A 205 13.74 22.77 8.52
N THR A 206 12.68 21.97 8.59
CA THR A 206 11.38 22.39 9.14
C THR A 206 10.48 21.22 9.48
N ILE A 207 9.37 21.51 10.15
CA ILE A 207 8.17 20.66 10.18
C ILE A 207 7.36 21.00 8.92
N LEU A 208 7.44 20.13 7.90
CA LEU A 208 6.82 20.36 6.59
C LEU A 208 5.29 20.40 6.68
N ALA A 209 4.72 19.54 7.50
CA ALA A 209 3.29 19.45 7.73
C ALA A 209 2.98 18.91 9.12
N ALA A 210 1.85 19.32 9.70
CA ALA A 210 1.36 18.83 10.98
C ALA A 210 -0.18 18.74 11.01
N ASN A 211 -0.69 17.91 11.93
CA ASN A 211 -2.12 17.73 12.20
C ASN A 211 -2.68 18.87 13.05
N SER A 212 -2.72 20.07 12.50
CA SER A 212 -3.19 21.27 13.20
C SER A 212 -4.64 21.21 13.65
N THR A 213 -5.46 20.36 13.03
CA THR A 213 -6.89 20.21 13.36
C THR A 213 -7.15 19.14 14.41
N GLY A 214 -6.19 18.28 14.72
CA GLY A 214 -6.36 17.10 15.60
C GLY A 214 -7.24 15.98 15.01
N LYS A 215 -7.68 16.10 13.76
CA LYS A 215 -8.61 15.14 13.13
C LYS A 215 -7.92 13.97 12.43
N ILE A 216 -6.65 14.13 12.04
CA ILE A 216 -5.93 13.18 11.20
C ILE A 216 -4.95 12.36 12.06
N GLY A 217 -5.50 11.58 12.97
CA GLY A 217 -4.75 10.63 13.80
C GLY A 217 -3.66 11.24 14.68
N THR A 218 -2.77 10.41 15.19
CA THR A 218 -1.73 10.79 16.15
C THR A 218 -0.31 10.72 15.58
N MET A 219 0.09 9.59 15.00
CA MET A 219 1.38 9.41 14.33
C MET A 219 1.13 9.36 12.82
N TRP A 220 1.94 10.07 12.06
CA TRP A 220 1.91 10.01 10.60
C TRP A 220 3.05 9.12 10.11
N GLU A 221 2.72 7.86 9.80
CA GLU A 221 3.67 6.87 9.28
C GLU A 221 3.81 6.96 7.76
N CYS A 222 4.90 6.42 7.24
CA CYS A 222 5.17 6.22 5.82
C CYS A 222 4.87 7.46 4.96
N PRO A 223 5.43 8.65 5.29
CA PRO A 223 5.20 9.83 4.47
C PRO A 223 5.83 9.68 3.10
N ASP A 224 5.13 10.16 2.07
CA ASP A 224 5.65 10.30 0.70
C ASP A 224 5.32 11.69 0.18
N PHE A 225 6.30 12.38 -0.42
CA PHE A 225 6.14 13.76 -0.87
C PHE A 225 6.70 13.93 -2.27
N PHE A 226 5.87 14.43 -3.19
CA PHE A 226 6.27 14.54 -4.60
C PHE A 226 5.42 15.54 -5.36
N GLY A 227 5.97 16.06 -6.46
CA GLY A 227 5.21 16.82 -7.44
C GLY A 227 4.37 15.87 -8.33
N LEU A 228 3.13 16.25 -8.60
CA LEU A 228 2.23 15.59 -9.54
C LEU A 228 1.45 16.67 -10.29
N GLU A 229 1.64 16.75 -11.61
CA GLU A 229 1.11 17.83 -12.46
C GLU A 229 1.50 19.21 -11.92
N ASP A 230 0.55 20.06 -11.56
CA ASP A 230 0.77 21.43 -11.05
C ASP A 230 0.72 21.52 -9.52
N LYS A 231 0.57 20.40 -8.80
CA LYS A 231 0.49 20.33 -7.33
C LYS A 231 1.63 19.52 -6.73
N HIS A 232 1.80 19.68 -5.43
CA HIS A 232 2.53 18.72 -4.59
C HIS A 232 1.56 17.87 -3.79
N VAL A 233 1.93 16.62 -3.62
CA VAL A 233 1.18 15.61 -2.88
C VAL A 233 1.98 15.22 -1.66
N LEU A 234 1.36 15.26 -0.49
CA LEU A 234 1.83 14.59 0.71
C LEU A 234 0.90 13.42 1.01
N ILE A 235 1.45 12.22 0.98
CA ILE A 235 0.78 11.00 1.47
C ILE A 235 1.28 10.72 2.89
N CYS A 236 0.43 10.20 3.77
CA CYS A 236 0.83 9.61 5.04
C CYS A 236 -0.20 8.57 5.50
N SER A 237 0.21 7.73 6.43
CA SER A 237 -0.61 6.68 7.02
C SER A 237 -0.84 6.98 8.52
N PRO A 238 -1.88 7.78 8.87
CA PRO A 238 -2.14 8.17 10.23
C PRO A 238 -2.66 7.01 11.08
N GLN A 239 -2.14 6.90 12.30
CA GLN A 239 -2.65 5.99 13.32
C GLN A 239 -3.79 6.63 14.12
N SER A 240 -4.70 5.81 14.65
CA SER A 240 -5.74 6.20 15.60
C SER A 240 -6.69 7.28 15.09
N MET A 241 -7.04 7.23 13.81
CA MET A 241 -8.06 8.10 13.24
C MET A 241 -9.44 7.77 13.78
N LYS A 242 -10.33 8.76 13.75
CA LYS A 242 -11.76 8.60 13.99
C LYS A 242 -12.50 8.66 12.67
N ALA A 243 -13.55 7.84 12.56
CA ALA A 243 -14.41 7.85 11.38
C ALA A 243 -15.02 9.23 11.16
N ASP A 244 -15.01 9.68 9.91
CA ASP A 244 -15.74 10.87 9.44
C ASP A 244 -16.63 10.47 8.26
N LYS A 245 -17.88 10.17 8.56
CA LYS A 245 -18.89 9.69 7.60
C LYS A 245 -18.37 8.52 6.77
N TYR A 246 -18.18 8.74 5.45
CA TYR A 246 -17.69 7.75 4.50
C TYR A 246 -16.26 8.02 4.01
N GLU A 247 -15.64 9.15 4.42
CA GLU A 247 -14.31 9.53 3.96
C GLU A 247 -13.22 8.78 4.74
N PHE A 248 -13.33 8.73 6.07
CA PHE A 248 -12.36 8.07 6.92
C PHE A 248 -13.03 7.02 7.81
N HIS A 249 -12.29 6.01 8.19
CA HIS A 249 -12.74 4.99 9.15
C HIS A 249 -11.96 5.07 10.47
N ASN A 250 -12.45 4.39 11.51
CA ASN A 250 -11.71 4.26 12.76
C ASN A 250 -10.45 3.41 12.56
N GLY A 251 -9.36 3.80 13.23
CA GLY A 251 -8.12 3.05 13.24
C GLY A 251 -7.06 3.60 12.28
N HIS A 252 -6.43 2.75 11.50
CA HIS A 252 -5.32 3.07 10.61
C HIS A 252 -5.84 3.41 9.21
N ASN A 253 -5.50 4.59 8.70
CA ASN A 253 -5.90 5.05 7.36
C ASN A 253 -4.68 5.40 6.53
N SER A 254 -4.84 5.52 5.22
CA SER A 254 -3.89 6.16 4.32
C SER A 254 -4.54 7.36 3.68
N VAL A 255 -3.95 8.53 3.88
CA VAL A 255 -4.52 9.80 3.44
C VAL A 255 -3.54 10.57 2.55
N TYR A 256 -4.07 11.48 1.73
CA TYR A 256 -3.25 12.41 1.00
C TYR A 256 -3.74 13.85 1.17
N PHE A 257 -2.81 14.77 1.01
CA PHE A 257 -3.05 16.21 0.91
C PHE A 257 -2.52 16.68 -0.43
N LEU A 258 -3.32 17.43 -1.17
CA LEU A 258 -2.82 18.27 -2.25
C LEU A 258 -2.39 19.62 -1.68
N GLY A 259 -1.52 20.32 -2.39
CA GLY A 259 -1.12 21.67 -1.97
C GLY A 259 -0.07 22.29 -2.86
N ASP A 260 0.30 23.51 -2.51
CA ASP A 260 1.33 24.28 -3.16
C ASP A 260 2.60 24.26 -2.29
N TYR A 261 3.76 24.00 -2.89
CA TYR A 261 5.02 23.93 -2.18
C TYR A 261 5.97 25.04 -2.61
N ASP A 262 6.28 25.93 -1.67
CA ASP A 262 7.34 26.92 -1.81
C ASP A 262 8.69 26.25 -1.45
N LYS A 263 9.47 25.94 -2.48
CA LYS A 263 10.75 25.24 -2.36
C LYS A 263 11.83 26.08 -1.69
N GLU A 264 11.82 27.40 -1.88
CA GLU A 264 12.83 28.30 -1.33
C GLU A 264 12.70 28.43 0.18
N ASN A 265 11.45 28.45 0.68
CA ASN A 265 11.14 28.62 2.09
C ASN A 265 10.74 27.30 2.79
N HIS A 266 10.69 26.19 2.06
CA HIS A 266 10.23 24.88 2.55
C HIS A 266 8.84 24.91 3.19
N VAL A 267 7.91 25.64 2.57
CA VAL A 267 6.52 25.78 3.06
C VAL A 267 5.56 25.01 2.18
N PHE A 268 4.85 24.04 2.77
CA PHE A 268 3.79 23.31 2.10
C PHE A 268 2.42 23.79 2.60
N ILE A 269 1.68 24.47 1.70
CA ILE A 269 0.31 24.95 1.94
C ILE A 269 -0.63 23.85 1.53
N LYS A 270 -0.93 22.95 2.47
CA LYS A 270 -1.79 21.79 2.22
C LYS A 270 -3.28 22.13 2.22
N GLU A 271 -4.01 21.49 1.33
CA GLU A 271 -5.47 21.47 1.27
C GLU A 271 -6.07 20.49 2.31
N GLU A 272 -7.40 20.30 2.28
CA GLU A 272 -8.05 19.29 3.14
C GLU A 272 -7.61 17.87 2.74
N PRO A 273 -7.53 16.95 3.70
CA PRO A 273 -7.12 15.57 3.44
C PRO A 273 -8.22 14.74 2.79
N HIS A 274 -7.80 13.79 1.99
CA HIS A 274 -8.66 12.78 1.39
C HIS A 274 -8.11 11.38 1.63
N THR A 275 -9.00 10.37 1.65
CA THR A 275 -8.56 8.98 1.72
C THR A 275 -8.00 8.52 0.37
N LEU A 276 -6.97 7.68 0.41
CA LEU A 276 -6.40 7.06 -0.80
C LEU A 276 -7.18 5.82 -1.23
N ASP A 277 -7.65 5.03 -0.28
CA ASP A 277 -8.35 3.79 -0.55
C ASP A 277 -9.50 3.61 0.45
N TYR A 278 -10.68 3.32 -0.07
CA TYR A 278 -11.90 3.17 0.72
C TYR A 278 -12.13 1.74 1.22
N GLY A 279 -11.25 0.81 0.87
CA GLY A 279 -11.35 -0.60 1.26
C GLY A 279 -10.94 -0.89 2.70
N MET A 280 -10.76 -2.15 3.00
CA MET A 280 -10.40 -2.64 4.32
C MET A 280 -8.92 -2.93 4.46
N ASP A 281 -8.21 -3.10 3.34
CA ASP A 281 -6.88 -3.69 3.28
C ASP A 281 -5.91 -2.83 2.46
N PHE A 282 -5.64 -1.62 2.96
CA PHE A 282 -4.72 -0.69 2.32
C PHE A 282 -4.00 0.16 3.37
N TYR A 283 -2.66 0.09 3.41
CA TYR A 283 -1.85 0.86 4.35
C TYR A 283 -0.45 1.12 3.82
N ALA A 284 0.22 2.14 4.36
CA ALA A 284 1.64 2.45 4.12
C ALA A 284 2.04 2.56 2.63
N PRO A 285 1.30 3.28 1.77
CA PRO A 285 1.63 3.38 0.36
C PRO A 285 2.97 4.09 0.14
N GLN A 286 3.67 3.66 -0.92
CA GLN A 286 4.89 4.30 -1.39
C GLN A 286 4.83 4.50 -2.90
N THR A 287 5.38 5.61 -3.40
CA THR A 287 5.38 5.93 -4.83
C THR A 287 6.78 5.96 -5.43
N THR A 288 6.85 5.77 -6.74
CA THR A 288 8.05 6.02 -7.55
C THR A 288 7.69 6.73 -8.85
N LEU A 289 8.62 7.53 -9.37
CA LEU A 289 8.52 8.11 -10.71
C LEU A 289 9.22 7.17 -11.69
N LEU A 290 8.48 6.70 -12.68
CA LEU A 290 9.03 5.86 -13.75
C LEU A 290 9.75 6.70 -14.81
N PRO A 291 10.68 6.11 -15.59
CA PRO A 291 11.39 6.80 -16.67
C PRO A 291 10.47 7.36 -17.77
N ASP A 292 9.27 6.82 -17.92
CA ASP A 292 8.25 7.29 -18.87
C ASP A 292 7.38 8.44 -18.34
N GLY A 293 7.67 8.92 -17.13
CA GLY A 293 7.01 10.06 -16.50
C GLY A 293 5.78 9.70 -15.65
N ARG A 294 5.35 8.45 -15.61
CA ARG A 294 4.25 8.03 -14.74
C ARG A 294 4.69 8.01 -13.27
N ARG A 295 3.86 8.53 -12.38
CA ARG A 295 3.96 8.32 -10.94
C ARG A 295 3.15 7.08 -10.59
N VAL A 296 3.81 6.09 -10.00
CA VAL A 296 3.17 4.81 -9.66
C VAL A 296 3.26 4.60 -8.14
N MET A 297 2.18 4.10 -7.57
CA MET A 297 2.00 3.80 -6.15
C MET A 297 1.81 2.31 -5.93
N ILE A 298 2.34 1.78 -4.85
CA ILE A 298 2.06 0.44 -4.32
C ILE A 298 1.86 0.55 -2.80
N ALA A 299 1.02 -0.31 -2.21
CA ALA A 299 0.74 -0.30 -0.78
C ALA A 299 0.73 -1.70 -0.18
N TRP A 300 0.84 -1.82 1.12
CA TRP A 300 0.54 -3.04 1.83
C TRP A 300 -0.95 -3.35 1.72
N MET A 301 -1.26 -4.48 1.10
CA MET A 301 -2.64 -4.98 1.01
C MET A 301 -2.96 -5.75 2.27
N LYS A 302 -3.21 -5.05 3.29
CA LYS A 302 -3.81 -5.28 4.61
C LYS A 302 -3.71 -3.98 5.38
N SER A 303 -4.15 -3.97 6.60
CA SER A 303 -3.89 -2.94 7.57
C SER A 303 -3.73 -3.59 8.94
N TRP A 304 -3.27 -2.86 9.93
CA TRP A 304 -3.17 -3.38 11.31
C TRP A 304 -4.54 -3.77 11.87
N ASP A 305 -5.62 -3.11 11.40
CA ASP A 305 -6.99 -3.33 11.85
C ASP A 305 -7.68 -4.53 11.18
N ALA A 306 -7.16 -5.01 10.05
CA ALA A 306 -7.82 -6.00 9.21
C ALA A 306 -6.86 -7.09 8.68
N CYS A 307 -5.96 -7.56 9.54
CA CYS A 307 -4.98 -8.57 9.16
C CYS A 307 -5.62 -9.96 9.01
N VAL A 308 -6.06 -10.28 7.80
CA VAL A 308 -6.73 -11.53 7.45
C VAL A 308 -5.76 -12.50 6.77
N VAL A 309 -5.76 -13.76 7.17
CA VAL A 309 -5.00 -14.83 6.54
C VAL A 309 -5.66 -16.16 6.86
N PRO A 310 -5.77 -17.10 5.90
CA PRO A 310 -6.23 -18.46 6.16
C PRO A 310 -5.34 -19.16 7.20
N ASP A 311 -5.93 -19.94 8.10
CA ASP A 311 -5.18 -20.65 9.14
C ASP A 311 -4.21 -21.70 8.57
N SER A 312 -4.53 -22.24 7.40
CA SER A 312 -3.70 -23.23 6.68
C SER A 312 -2.43 -22.60 6.05
N GLN A 313 -2.32 -21.28 6.00
CA GLN A 313 -1.26 -20.57 5.29
C GLN A 313 -0.10 -20.26 6.24
N ASP A 314 1.13 -20.55 5.83
CA ASP A 314 2.36 -20.34 6.63
C ASP A 314 3.08 -19.00 6.31
N TRP A 315 2.46 -18.14 5.52
CA TRP A 315 2.93 -16.79 5.16
C TRP A 315 1.82 -15.75 5.30
N GLN A 316 2.17 -14.49 5.46
CA GLN A 316 1.20 -13.39 5.61
C GLN A 316 1.70 -12.08 5.02
N GLY A 317 0.79 -11.36 4.37
CA GLY A 317 1.01 -10.06 3.77
C GLY A 317 1.15 -10.14 2.25
N MET A 318 0.57 -9.13 1.59
CA MET A 318 0.60 -8.92 0.14
C MET A 318 0.77 -7.44 -0.15
N MET A 319 1.19 -7.10 -1.36
CA MET A 319 1.14 -5.73 -1.88
C MET A 319 -0.07 -5.58 -2.80
N THR A 320 -0.58 -4.37 -2.95
CA THR A 320 -1.58 -4.05 -3.98
C THR A 320 -0.98 -4.19 -5.38
N LEU A 321 -1.82 -4.25 -6.39
CA LEU A 321 -1.36 -3.98 -7.76
C LEU A 321 -0.78 -2.57 -7.81
N PRO A 322 0.35 -2.33 -8.51
CA PRO A 322 0.84 -0.98 -8.74
C PRO A 322 -0.20 -0.13 -9.48
N ARG A 323 -0.36 1.13 -9.05
CA ARG A 323 -1.39 2.05 -9.55
C ARG A 323 -0.77 3.33 -10.07
N GLU A 324 -1.15 3.75 -11.27
CA GLU A 324 -0.80 5.05 -11.84
C GLU A 324 -1.63 6.15 -11.20
N LEU A 325 -1.00 7.25 -10.82
CA LEU A 325 -1.64 8.40 -10.20
C LEU A 325 -1.77 9.55 -11.19
N GLU A 326 -2.94 10.20 -11.18
CA GLU A 326 -3.20 11.47 -11.88
C GLU A 326 -4.04 12.39 -10.99
N ILE A 327 -3.95 13.70 -11.17
CA ILE A 327 -4.86 14.66 -10.53
C ILE A 327 -5.97 15.00 -11.52
N LYS A 328 -7.20 14.83 -11.08
CA LYS A 328 -8.37 15.21 -11.84
C LYS A 328 -9.47 15.69 -10.89
N ASP A 329 -10.15 16.79 -11.26
CA ASP A 329 -11.23 17.40 -10.47
C ASP A 329 -10.80 17.68 -9.00
N GLY A 330 -9.52 18.08 -8.78
CA GLY A 330 -8.97 18.38 -7.46
C GLY A 330 -8.79 17.16 -6.55
N ARG A 331 -8.71 15.95 -7.14
CA ARG A 331 -8.49 14.69 -6.41
C ARG A 331 -7.47 13.80 -7.12
N ILE A 332 -6.85 12.91 -6.38
CA ILE A 332 -6.03 11.83 -6.96
C ILE A 332 -6.97 10.76 -7.51
N TRP A 333 -6.81 10.48 -8.79
CA TRP A 333 -7.38 9.31 -9.46
C TRP A 333 -6.33 8.23 -9.58
N GLN A 334 -6.73 6.97 -9.49
CA GLN A 334 -5.83 5.83 -9.49
C GLN A 334 -6.26 4.82 -10.55
N LYS A 335 -5.34 4.41 -11.40
CA LYS A 335 -5.59 3.38 -12.41
C LYS A 335 -4.67 2.19 -12.18
N PRO A 336 -5.12 0.96 -12.40
CA PRO A 336 -4.17 -0.15 -12.47
C PRO A 336 -3.10 0.17 -13.51
N VAL A 337 -1.85 -0.21 -13.26
CA VAL A 337 -0.80 -0.06 -14.29
C VAL A 337 -1.24 -0.73 -15.58
N LYS A 338 -1.05 -0.02 -16.69
CA LYS A 338 -1.53 -0.47 -18.02
C LYS A 338 -0.96 -1.82 -18.45
N GLU A 339 0.18 -2.20 -17.91
CA GLU A 339 0.88 -3.45 -18.20
C GLU A 339 0.05 -4.70 -17.88
N ILE A 340 -0.92 -4.62 -16.93
CA ILE A 340 -1.84 -5.74 -16.64
C ILE A 340 -2.63 -6.18 -17.88
N GLU A 341 -2.91 -5.26 -18.79
CA GLU A 341 -3.69 -5.54 -20.00
C GLU A 341 -2.96 -6.45 -21.00
N ASN A 342 -1.62 -6.52 -20.91
CA ASN A 342 -0.80 -7.44 -21.72
C ASN A 342 -1.04 -8.92 -21.34
N TYR A 343 -1.62 -9.16 -20.18
CA TYR A 343 -1.89 -10.50 -19.63
C TYR A 343 -3.35 -10.91 -19.72
N ARG A 344 -4.20 -10.08 -20.38
CA ARG A 344 -5.60 -10.37 -20.63
C ARG A 344 -5.76 -11.47 -21.68
N ALA A 345 -6.56 -12.47 -21.35
CA ALA A 345 -6.93 -13.60 -22.23
C ALA A 345 -8.42 -13.91 -22.08
N ASN A 346 -8.94 -14.80 -22.93
CA ASN A 346 -10.29 -15.36 -22.82
C ASN A 346 -11.39 -14.30 -22.61
N LYS A 347 -11.42 -13.29 -23.47
CA LYS A 347 -12.42 -12.20 -23.39
C LYS A 347 -13.84 -12.76 -23.39
N CYS A 348 -14.64 -12.30 -22.42
CA CYS A 348 -16.07 -12.52 -22.35
C CYS A 348 -16.78 -11.16 -22.28
N HIS A 349 -17.85 -10.99 -23.07
CA HIS A 349 -18.51 -9.69 -23.20
C HIS A 349 -20.01 -9.86 -23.35
N TYR A 350 -20.76 -9.10 -22.57
CA TYR A 350 -22.22 -9.01 -22.61
C TYR A 350 -22.65 -7.54 -22.63
N THR A 351 -23.58 -7.21 -23.53
CA THR A 351 -24.09 -5.83 -23.70
C THR A 351 -25.59 -5.80 -23.46
N ASP A 352 -26.06 -4.72 -22.86
CA ASP A 352 -27.49 -4.43 -22.61
C ASP A 352 -28.20 -5.60 -21.89
N LYS A 353 -27.58 -6.21 -20.89
CA LYS A 353 -28.18 -7.31 -20.13
C LYS A 353 -29.04 -6.79 -19.00
N LYS A 354 -30.30 -7.19 -19.03
CA LYS A 354 -31.22 -6.92 -17.93
C LYS A 354 -30.93 -7.82 -16.75
N ILE A 355 -30.85 -7.23 -15.56
CA ILE A 355 -30.76 -7.90 -14.26
C ILE A 355 -32.01 -7.54 -13.47
N ASP A 356 -32.86 -8.50 -13.16
CA ASP A 356 -34.07 -8.34 -12.34
C ASP A 356 -34.25 -9.46 -11.30
N CYS A 357 -33.26 -10.34 -11.20
CA CYS A 357 -33.17 -11.42 -10.22
C CYS A 357 -31.72 -11.90 -10.14
N TYR A 358 -31.46 -12.89 -9.31
CA TYR A 358 -30.18 -13.58 -9.25
C TYR A 358 -29.80 -14.17 -10.61
N THR A 359 -28.70 -13.70 -11.17
CA THR A 359 -28.28 -13.98 -12.54
C THR A 359 -26.79 -14.33 -12.59
N THR A 360 -26.46 -15.33 -13.38
CA THR A 360 -25.09 -15.67 -13.77
C THR A 360 -24.95 -15.62 -15.29
N PHE A 361 -23.75 -15.43 -15.79
CA PHE A 361 -23.46 -15.44 -17.23
C PHE A 361 -22.38 -16.48 -17.54
N ASP A 362 -22.53 -17.17 -18.66
CA ASP A 362 -21.55 -18.15 -19.10
C ASP A 362 -20.18 -17.48 -19.32
N GLY A 363 -19.11 -18.08 -18.80
CA GLY A 363 -17.75 -17.53 -18.84
C GLY A 363 -17.45 -16.37 -17.88
N ILE A 364 -18.44 -15.80 -17.16
CA ILE A 364 -18.22 -14.80 -16.12
C ILE A 364 -18.01 -15.51 -14.80
N LYS A 365 -16.77 -15.94 -14.57
CA LYS A 365 -16.28 -16.61 -13.37
C LYS A 365 -14.76 -16.62 -13.34
N GLY A 366 -14.14 -17.05 -12.26
CA GLY A 366 -12.69 -17.21 -12.13
C GLY A 366 -12.13 -16.50 -10.91
N ARG A 367 -10.83 -16.71 -10.63
CA ARG A 367 -10.13 -16.17 -9.46
C ARG A 367 -8.96 -15.26 -9.85
N THR A 368 -8.61 -15.15 -11.12
CA THR A 368 -7.57 -14.24 -11.64
C THR A 368 -8.12 -13.56 -12.87
N LEU A 369 -8.67 -12.34 -12.69
CA LEU A 369 -9.41 -11.68 -13.76
C LEU A 369 -9.36 -10.15 -13.67
N ASP A 370 -9.70 -9.53 -14.77
CA ASP A 370 -9.97 -8.11 -14.94
C ASP A 370 -11.37 -7.97 -15.54
N MET A 371 -12.32 -7.48 -14.76
CA MET A 371 -13.72 -7.38 -15.14
C MET A 371 -14.24 -5.96 -14.95
N THR A 372 -14.89 -5.44 -15.97
CA THR A 372 -15.60 -4.16 -15.92
C THR A 372 -17.11 -4.39 -16.02
N VAL A 373 -17.85 -3.76 -15.13
CA VAL A 373 -19.31 -3.72 -15.12
C VAL A 373 -19.75 -2.27 -15.22
N GLU A 374 -20.46 -1.91 -16.30
CA GLU A 374 -21.09 -0.60 -16.45
C GLU A 374 -22.59 -0.76 -16.17
N LEU A 375 -23.05 -0.06 -15.13
CA LEU A 375 -24.41 -0.16 -14.61
C LEU A 375 -25.23 1.05 -15.07
N SER A 376 -26.41 0.78 -15.61
CA SER A 376 -27.38 1.76 -16.06
C SER A 376 -28.81 1.37 -15.67
N GLY A 377 -29.77 2.28 -15.93
CA GLY A 377 -31.16 2.12 -15.52
C GLY A 377 -31.48 2.80 -14.19
N GLU A 378 -32.77 2.99 -13.94
CA GLU A 378 -33.24 3.72 -12.77
C GLU A 378 -34.34 2.99 -11.98
N GLU A 379 -34.73 1.81 -12.42
CA GLU A 379 -35.85 1.06 -11.84
C GLU A 379 -35.42 0.07 -10.77
N TYR A 380 -34.41 0.45 -9.92
CA TYR A 380 -33.90 -0.37 -8.82
C TYR A 380 -33.45 0.51 -7.66
N ASN A 381 -33.36 -0.07 -6.45
CA ASN A 381 -32.73 0.55 -5.29
C ASN A 381 -31.33 -0.02 -5.05
N ASN A 382 -31.21 -1.35 -5.12
CA ASN A 382 -29.94 -2.04 -4.88
C ASN A 382 -29.56 -2.91 -6.08
N PHE A 383 -28.29 -2.78 -6.48
CA PHE A 383 -27.63 -3.66 -7.44
C PHE A 383 -26.44 -4.32 -6.76
N THR A 384 -26.29 -5.62 -6.94
CA THR A 384 -25.28 -6.42 -6.26
C THR A 384 -24.41 -7.18 -7.27
N VAL A 385 -23.12 -7.17 -7.03
CA VAL A 385 -22.13 -8.09 -7.62
C VAL A 385 -21.56 -8.94 -6.49
N GLU A 386 -21.67 -10.24 -6.58
CA GLU A 386 -21.07 -11.18 -5.66
C GLU A 386 -19.92 -11.90 -6.36
N MET A 387 -18.74 -11.94 -5.74
CA MET A 387 -17.52 -12.45 -6.33
C MET A 387 -16.84 -13.47 -5.43
N ALA A 388 -16.04 -14.34 -6.03
CA ALA A 388 -15.38 -15.45 -5.32
C ALA A 388 -16.41 -16.26 -4.53
N CYS A 389 -17.55 -16.61 -5.17
CA CYS A 389 -18.71 -17.18 -4.50
C CYS A 389 -19.01 -18.62 -4.92
N ASP A 390 -19.64 -19.34 -4.00
CA ASP A 390 -20.31 -20.62 -4.15
C ASP A 390 -21.49 -20.67 -3.16
N ASP A 391 -21.95 -21.85 -2.79
CA ASP A 391 -23.08 -22.02 -1.84
C ASP A 391 -22.72 -21.60 -0.40
N GLU A 392 -21.45 -21.47 -0.03
CA GLU A 392 -20.95 -21.19 1.32
C GLU A 392 -20.21 -19.85 1.44
N TYR A 393 -19.50 -19.45 0.40
CA TYR A 393 -18.59 -18.29 0.41
C TYR A 393 -19.06 -17.21 -0.55
N GLY A 394 -18.61 -15.97 -0.29
CA GLY A 394 -18.82 -14.85 -1.18
C GLY A 394 -18.29 -13.53 -0.61
N THR A 395 -17.94 -12.61 -1.51
CA THR A 395 -17.68 -11.21 -1.21
C THR A 395 -18.63 -10.37 -2.04
N VAL A 396 -19.43 -9.55 -1.35
CA VAL A 396 -20.59 -8.87 -1.91
C VAL A 396 -20.34 -7.37 -2.05
N PHE A 397 -20.62 -6.83 -3.21
CA PHE A 397 -20.55 -5.40 -3.54
C PHE A 397 -21.95 -4.91 -3.87
N THR A 398 -22.57 -4.15 -2.97
CA THR A 398 -23.95 -3.66 -3.13
C THR A 398 -23.98 -2.15 -3.33
N TYR A 399 -24.44 -1.71 -4.49
CA TYR A 399 -24.69 -0.30 -4.76
C TYR A 399 -26.15 0.05 -4.46
N ASN A 400 -26.37 0.91 -3.46
CA ASN A 400 -27.66 1.54 -3.20
C ASN A 400 -27.75 2.85 -3.99
N ARG A 401 -28.54 2.86 -5.05
CA ARG A 401 -28.68 3.98 -5.97
C ARG A 401 -29.30 5.22 -5.27
N VAL A 402 -30.30 5.02 -4.44
CA VAL A 402 -31.02 6.11 -3.75
C VAL A 402 -30.10 6.81 -2.74
N ALA A 403 -29.31 6.04 -2.00
CA ALA A 403 -28.35 6.59 -1.06
C ALA A 403 -27.06 7.06 -1.75
N GLY A 404 -26.77 6.60 -2.98
CA GLY A 404 -25.49 6.79 -3.67
C GLY A 404 -24.33 6.18 -2.88
N VAL A 405 -24.52 4.98 -2.31
CA VAL A 405 -23.56 4.31 -1.44
C VAL A 405 -23.27 2.92 -1.99
N LEU A 406 -21.99 2.62 -2.13
CA LEU A 406 -21.51 1.25 -2.35
C LEU A 406 -21.10 0.65 -1.01
N GLU A 407 -21.62 -0.53 -0.70
CA GLU A 407 -21.22 -1.36 0.44
C GLU A 407 -20.40 -2.55 -0.05
N ILE A 408 -19.30 -2.83 0.62
CA ILE A 408 -18.48 -4.03 0.45
C ILE A 408 -18.66 -4.86 1.70
N ASP A 409 -19.15 -6.09 1.55
CA ASP A 409 -19.31 -7.07 2.62
C ASP A 409 -18.52 -8.34 2.29
N ARG A 410 -17.52 -8.64 3.11
CA ARG A 410 -16.72 -9.87 3.03
C ARG A 410 -16.94 -10.80 4.22
N THR A 411 -18.06 -10.69 4.92
CA THR A 411 -18.37 -11.52 6.08
C THR A 411 -18.25 -13.01 5.77
N CYS A 412 -18.65 -13.42 4.56
CA CYS A 412 -18.59 -14.79 4.07
C CYS A 412 -17.36 -15.09 3.19
N CYS A 413 -16.26 -14.32 3.29
CA CYS A 413 -15.06 -14.56 2.47
C CYS A 413 -14.07 -15.58 3.05
N GLY A 414 -14.50 -16.45 3.97
CA GLY A 414 -13.64 -17.44 4.62
C GLY A 414 -12.82 -16.91 5.81
N VAL A 415 -13.12 -15.70 6.29
CA VAL A 415 -12.49 -15.13 7.49
C VAL A 415 -13.06 -15.80 8.74
N THR A 416 -12.17 -16.26 9.64
CA THR A 416 -12.53 -16.93 10.89
C THR A 416 -12.25 -16.09 12.14
N LYS A 417 -11.82 -14.84 11.98
CA LYS A 417 -11.44 -13.93 13.06
C LYS A 417 -12.38 -12.72 13.11
N ASP A 418 -12.51 -12.12 14.29
CA ASP A 418 -13.20 -10.84 14.46
C ASP A 418 -12.35 -9.71 13.88
N VAL A 419 -12.65 -9.32 12.66
CA VAL A 419 -12.00 -8.26 11.90
C VAL A 419 -13.05 -7.44 11.14
N VAL A 420 -12.65 -6.30 10.63
CA VAL A 420 -13.54 -5.47 9.79
C VAL A 420 -13.94 -6.23 8.53
N CYS A 421 -15.25 -6.46 8.36
CA CYS A 421 -15.81 -7.18 7.21
C CYS A 421 -16.68 -6.31 6.32
N VAL A 422 -17.11 -5.12 6.77
CA VAL A 422 -18.02 -4.26 6.02
C VAL A 422 -17.44 -2.85 5.87
N ARG A 423 -17.49 -2.32 4.65
CA ARG A 423 -17.16 -0.92 4.32
C ARG A 423 -18.25 -0.29 3.47
N LYS A 424 -18.45 1.01 3.68
CA LYS A 424 -19.39 1.82 2.89
C LYS A 424 -18.66 2.98 2.27
N ILE A 425 -18.91 3.22 1.00
CA ILE A 425 -18.29 4.25 0.19
C ILE A 425 -19.39 5.15 -0.36
N LYS A 426 -19.32 6.45 -0.10
CA LYS A 426 -20.18 7.41 -0.78
C LYS A 426 -19.63 7.66 -2.17
N ILE A 427 -20.38 7.31 -3.21
CA ILE A 427 -19.97 7.55 -4.59
C ILE A 427 -20.00 9.06 -4.86
N VAL A 428 -18.89 9.59 -5.36
CA VAL A 428 -18.68 11.02 -5.56
C VAL A 428 -19.53 11.56 -6.72
N ASP A 429 -19.61 10.80 -7.81
CA ASP A 429 -20.36 11.19 -9.01
C ASP A 429 -21.44 10.13 -9.29
N THR A 430 -22.71 10.50 -9.07
CA THR A 430 -23.87 9.64 -9.25
C THR A 430 -24.67 9.98 -10.51
N ASP A 431 -24.30 11.04 -11.24
CA ASP A 431 -25.04 11.52 -12.42
C ASP A 431 -24.59 10.77 -13.71
N ARG A 432 -23.55 9.97 -13.61
CA ARG A 432 -23.05 9.13 -14.70
C ARG A 432 -23.49 7.68 -14.53
N LYS A 433 -23.35 6.89 -15.58
CA LYS A 433 -23.36 5.44 -15.45
C LYS A 433 -22.29 5.03 -14.46
N LEU A 434 -22.65 4.21 -13.49
CA LEU A 434 -21.68 3.68 -12.52
C LEU A 434 -20.80 2.64 -13.22
N LYS A 435 -19.50 2.85 -13.21
CA LYS A 435 -18.51 1.92 -13.76
C LYS A 435 -17.70 1.29 -12.64
N LEU A 436 -17.71 -0.03 -12.57
CA LEU A 436 -17.01 -0.83 -11.58
C LEU A 436 -16.00 -1.74 -12.31
N ARG A 437 -14.70 -1.47 -12.14
CA ARG A 437 -13.65 -2.37 -12.64
C ARG A 437 -13.04 -3.14 -11.49
N PHE A 438 -13.15 -4.44 -11.53
CA PHE A 438 -12.64 -5.39 -10.56
C PHE A 438 -11.37 -6.04 -11.08
N ILE A 439 -10.26 -5.90 -10.36
CA ILE A 439 -9.06 -6.71 -10.57
C ILE A 439 -9.03 -7.73 -9.42
N MET A 440 -9.25 -8.99 -9.74
CA MET A 440 -9.24 -10.07 -8.76
C MET A 440 -8.04 -10.98 -8.96
N ASP A 441 -7.34 -11.25 -7.88
CA ASP A 441 -6.37 -12.32 -7.77
C ASP A 441 -6.85 -13.34 -6.72
N ARG A 442 -6.17 -14.43 -6.56
CA ARG A 442 -6.55 -15.57 -5.73
C ARG A 442 -7.01 -15.21 -4.32
N GLN A 443 -6.45 -14.15 -3.74
CA GLN A 443 -6.72 -13.75 -2.36
C GLN A 443 -7.07 -12.26 -2.21
N SER A 444 -7.45 -11.59 -3.29
CA SER A 444 -7.76 -10.17 -3.25
C SER A 444 -8.72 -9.73 -4.35
N ILE A 445 -9.44 -8.65 -4.08
CA ILE A 445 -10.27 -7.92 -5.03
C ILE A 445 -9.94 -6.44 -4.88
N GLU A 446 -9.45 -5.81 -5.94
CA GLU A 446 -9.28 -4.37 -6.03
C GLU A 446 -10.36 -3.79 -6.94
N LEU A 447 -11.19 -2.90 -6.41
CA LEU A 447 -12.29 -2.25 -7.11
C LEU A 447 -11.92 -0.82 -7.44
N PHE A 448 -11.94 -0.49 -8.74
CA PHE A 448 -11.77 0.87 -9.28
C PHE A 448 -13.13 1.38 -9.74
N ILE A 449 -13.59 2.45 -9.12
CA ILE A 449 -14.93 3.04 -9.35
C ILE A 449 -14.77 4.25 -10.27
N ASN A 450 -15.59 4.35 -11.30
CA ASN A 450 -15.64 5.46 -12.25
C ASN A 450 -14.24 5.81 -12.81
N ASP A 451 -13.57 4.79 -13.40
CA ASP A 451 -12.21 4.91 -13.97
C ASP A 451 -11.11 5.27 -12.95
N GLY A 452 -11.33 4.95 -11.68
CA GLY A 452 -10.35 5.14 -10.61
C GLY A 452 -10.51 6.46 -9.82
N GLN A 453 -11.66 7.12 -9.94
CA GLN A 453 -12.02 8.26 -9.11
C GLN A 453 -12.04 7.88 -7.61
N GLN A 454 -12.46 6.67 -7.31
CA GLN A 454 -12.39 6.06 -5.98
C GLN A 454 -11.91 4.61 -6.13
N VAL A 455 -11.16 4.12 -5.15
CA VAL A 455 -10.63 2.75 -5.17
C VAL A 455 -10.87 2.09 -3.82
N ALA A 456 -11.12 0.77 -3.84
CA ALA A 456 -11.30 -0.01 -2.63
C ALA A 456 -10.58 -1.36 -2.73
N THR A 457 -9.72 -1.65 -1.77
CA THR A 457 -8.93 -2.86 -1.68
C THR A 457 -9.48 -3.81 -0.63
N THR A 458 -9.65 -5.07 -0.99
CA THR A 458 -10.23 -6.11 -0.12
C THR A 458 -9.44 -7.41 -0.27
N ALA A 459 -8.81 -7.87 0.80
CA ALA A 459 -8.25 -9.22 0.90
C ALA A 459 -9.36 -10.23 1.24
N ILE A 460 -9.29 -11.41 0.64
CA ILE A 460 -10.23 -12.51 0.84
C ILE A 460 -9.50 -13.82 1.17
N CYS A 461 -10.17 -14.70 1.90
CA CYS A 461 -9.64 -16.02 2.28
C CYS A 461 -10.43 -17.18 1.66
N THR A 462 -11.27 -16.89 0.68
CA THR A 462 -12.16 -17.84 0.04
C THR A 462 -11.37 -18.96 -0.64
N PRO A 463 -11.77 -20.23 -0.51
CA PRO A 463 -11.19 -21.34 -1.27
C PRO A 463 -11.23 -21.05 -2.80
N LEU A 464 -10.21 -21.51 -3.53
CA LEU A 464 -10.11 -21.21 -4.98
C LEU A 464 -11.27 -21.81 -5.80
N GLN A 465 -11.92 -22.85 -5.26
CA GLN A 465 -13.06 -23.50 -5.90
C GLN A 465 -14.31 -22.62 -5.92
N ALA A 466 -14.45 -21.70 -4.96
CA ALA A 466 -15.48 -20.66 -4.98
C ALA A 466 -15.10 -19.60 -6.03
N ASP A 467 -15.28 -19.91 -7.29
CA ASP A 467 -14.88 -19.11 -8.45
C ASP A 467 -16.07 -18.39 -9.12
N GLY A 468 -17.26 -18.49 -8.56
CA GLY A 468 -18.48 -17.89 -9.08
C GLY A 468 -18.48 -16.37 -9.03
N ILE A 469 -19.20 -15.78 -9.98
CA ILE A 469 -19.56 -14.36 -10.03
C ILE A 469 -21.04 -14.27 -10.35
N CYS A 470 -21.79 -13.59 -9.50
CA CYS A 470 -23.24 -13.48 -9.60
C CYS A 470 -23.68 -12.02 -9.54
N PHE A 471 -24.82 -11.75 -10.17
CA PHE A 471 -25.43 -10.42 -10.19
C PHE A 471 -26.85 -10.53 -9.64
N ASN A 472 -27.29 -9.50 -8.93
CA ASN A 472 -28.66 -9.42 -8.41
C ASN A 472 -29.14 -7.97 -8.38
N CYS A 473 -30.46 -7.80 -8.44
CA CYS A 473 -31.10 -6.50 -8.42
C CYS A 473 -32.49 -6.62 -7.79
N ASP A 474 -32.86 -5.65 -6.95
CA ASP A 474 -34.17 -5.57 -6.30
C ASP A 474 -35.24 -4.86 -7.17
N GLY A 475 -34.99 -4.73 -8.43
CA GLY A 475 -35.85 -4.10 -9.43
C GLY A 475 -35.42 -4.49 -10.83
N SER A 476 -35.03 -3.51 -11.66
CA SER A 476 -34.54 -3.78 -13.01
C SER A 476 -33.35 -2.84 -13.33
N ALA A 477 -32.19 -3.41 -13.45
CA ALA A 477 -30.97 -2.74 -13.91
C ALA A 477 -30.56 -3.25 -15.29
N VAL A 478 -29.73 -2.48 -15.99
CA VAL A 478 -29.10 -2.88 -17.26
C VAL A 478 -27.60 -2.82 -17.07
N VAL A 479 -26.89 -3.85 -17.51
CA VAL A 479 -25.44 -3.94 -17.37
C VAL A 479 -24.77 -4.25 -18.71
N ASP A 480 -23.60 -3.63 -18.89
CA ASP A 480 -22.57 -4.06 -19.85
C ASP A 480 -21.44 -4.69 -19.03
N ILE A 481 -21.02 -5.89 -19.43
CA ILE A 481 -19.97 -6.65 -18.72
C ILE A 481 -18.87 -6.98 -19.71
N GLU A 482 -17.62 -6.63 -19.36
CA GLU A 482 -16.42 -7.07 -20.07
C GLU A 482 -15.48 -7.73 -19.06
N LYS A 483 -15.08 -8.98 -19.33
CA LYS A 483 -14.21 -9.75 -18.44
C LYS A 483 -13.10 -10.41 -19.25
N TYR A 484 -11.91 -10.39 -18.69
CA TYR A 484 -10.74 -11.12 -19.15
C TYR A 484 -10.20 -12.00 -18.03
N ASP A 485 -9.66 -13.16 -18.35
CA ASP A 485 -8.76 -13.88 -17.47
C ASP A 485 -7.39 -13.21 -17.50
N ILE A 486 -6.69 -13.20 -16.37
CA ILE A 486 -5.28 -12.79 -16.29
C ILE A 486 -4.43 -14.06 -16.25
N ILE A 487 -3.54 -14.21 -17.23
CA ILE A 487 -2.65 -15.38 -17.40
C ILE A 487 -1.20 -14.88 -17.56
N LEU A 488 -0.31 -15.31 -16.64
CA LEU A 488 1.13 -14.94 -16.65
C LEU A 488 2.00 -15.92 -17.43
#